data_a3d34b65b4efda8c9762d31a56af2b51
#
_entry.id   a3d34b65b4efda8c9762d31a56af2b51
#
_cell.length_a   1.000
_cell.length_b   1.000
_cell.length_c   1.000
_cell.angle_alpha   90.00
_cell.angle_beta   90.00
_cell.angle_gamma   90.00
#
_symmetry.space_group_name_H-M   'P 1'
#
loop_
_entity.id
_entity.type
_entity.pdbx_description
1 polymer ?
#
loop_
_entity_poly.entity_id
_entity_poly.type
_entity_poly.pdbx_seq_one_letter_code
_entity_poly.pdbx_strand_id
1 'polypeptide(L)'
;LNIIFFDIDGTLITEDDYMIIPESTVKALKMTREKGNLTFINTGRTTFNVNKKIRSLGFDGMICGCGTYIEYKGDVVLYSSLEQDFCRKIAQILRECHVIPVYEHKDGYFFDEKAETSDELEHFKEFFVEDGIRIDRQADDPDFIFDKFVIWEKENSDMNRFRNEIGRYFQIIDRGGGFFENVPLGYSKATAIDKILNMLGIPKENAYAIGDSTNDLPMLRAVPNSIAMGGAEKLYPYVSYVTDSILDDGLYNALEHFNLI
;
A
#
# COMPACT_ATOMS: atom_id res chain seq x y z
N LEU A 1 11.16 -23.47 -3.36
CA LEU A 1 10.84 -22.35 -2.51
C LEU A 1 9.91 -21.42 -3.26
N ASN A 2 8.67 -21.24 -2.77
CA ASN A 2 7.75 -20.25 -3.32
C ASN A 2 7.73 -19.01 -2.43
N ILE A 3 7.28 -17.89 -2.99
CA ILE A 3 7.07 -16.63 -2.30
C ILE A 3 5.70 -16.05 -2.67
N ILE A 4 4.94 -15.63 -1.67
CA ILE A 4 3.59 -15.13 -1.85
C ILE A 4 3.51 -13.70 -1.33
N PHE A 5 3.03 -12.79 -2.17
CA PHE A 5 2.81 -11.39 -1.87
C PHE A 5 1.32 -11.12 -1.68
N PHE A 6 0.97 -10.56 -0.53
CA PHE A 6 -0.41 -10.28 -0.13
C PHE A 6 -0.63 -8.78 -0.02
N ASP A 7 -1.68 -8.26 -0.64
CA ASP A 7 -2.19 -6.96 -0.23
C ASP A 7 -2.84 -7.06 1.16
N ILE A 8 -3.13 -5.93 1.79
CA ILE A 8 -3.75 -5.87 3.12
C ILE A 8 -5.26 -5.70 2.99
N ASP A 9 -5.68 -4.55 2.50
CA ASP A 9 -7.06 -4.09 2.49
C ASP A 9 -7.86 -4.91 1.46
N GLY A 10 -9.01 -5.49 1.86
CA GLY A 10 -9.80 -6.38 1.00
C GLY A 10 -9.18 -7.76 0.73
N THR A 11 -7.94 -8.01 1.16
CA THR A 11 -7.23 -9.28 0.96
C THR A 11 -6.94 -10.02 2.26
N LEU A 12 -6.22 -9.38 3.20
CA LEU A 12 -5.94 -9.93 4.54
C LEU A 12 -6.97 -9.52 5.57
N ILE A 13 -7.51 -8.31 5.43
CA ILE A 13 -8.52 -7.73 6.31
C ILE A 13 -9.70 -7.21 5.50
N THR A 14 -10.90 -7.20 6.07
CA THR A 14 -12.05 -6.53 5.46
C THR A 14 -11.84 -5.02 5.38
N GLU A 15 -12.42 -4.35 4.36
CA GLU A 15 -12.33 -2.89 4.18
C GLU A 15 -13.38 -2.11 5.01
N ASP A 16 -14.18 -2.81 5.83
CA ASP A 16 -15.14 -2.19 6.73
C ASP A 16 -14.49 -1.66 8.02
N ASP A 17 -15.25 -0.92 8.82
CA ASP A 17 -14.79 -0.33 10.08
C ASP A 17 -14.30 -1.38 11.10
N TYR A 18 -14.69 -2.65 10.94
CA TYR A 18 -14.30 -3.74 11.85
C TYR A 18 -12.91 -4.30 11.56
N MET A 19 -12.38 -4.12 10.34
CA MET A 19 -11.08 -4.64 9.89
C MET A 19 -10.85 -6.10 10.35
N ILE A 20 -11.77 -6.98 9.96
CA ILE A 20 -11.77 -8.40 10.39
C ILE A 20 -10.67 -9.14 9.62
N ILE A 21 -9.85 -9.91 10.35
CA ILE A 21 -8.99 -10.95 9.77
C ILE A 21 -9.71 -12.27 9.94
N PRO A 22 -10.13 -12.96 8.87
CA PRO A 22 -10.75 -14.29 8.99
C PRO A 22 -9.84 -15.30 9.66
N GLU A 23 -10.40 -16.20 10.47
CA GLU A 23 -9.61 -17.26 11.12
C GLU A 23 -8.95 -18.20 10.11
N SER A 24 -9.62 -18.44 8.98
CA SER A 24 -9.08 -19.19 7.85
C SER A 24 -7.84 -18.53 7.24
N THR A 25 -7.80 -17.20 7.15
CA THR A 25 -6.62 -16.44 6.71
C THR A 25 -5.43 -16.66 7.65
N VAL A 26 -5.65 -16.57 8.97
CA VAL A 26 -4.60 -16.82 9.99
C VAL A 26 -4.06 -18.24 9.86
N LYS A 27 -4.97 -19.24 9.75
CA LYS A 27 -4.62 -20.64 9.57
C LYS A 27 -3.82 -20.87 8.29
N ALA A 28 -4.27 -20.34 7.17
CA ALA A 28 -3.63 -20.49 5.87
C ALA A 28 -2.21 -19.91 5.83
N LEU A 29 -2.00 -18.69 6.36
CA LEU A 29 -0.68 -18.09 6.48
C LEU A 29 0.29 -18.94 7.32
N LYS A 30 -0.20 -19.52 8.42
CA LYS A 30 0.61 -20.43 9.24
C LYS A 30 1.01 -21.67 8.46
N MET A 31 0.05 -22.36 7.83
CA MET A 31 0.31 -23.59 7.04
C MET A 31 1.27 -23.32 5.88
N THR A 32 1.11 -22.20 5.19
CA THR A 32 2.00 -21.77 4.09
C THR A 32 3.46 -21.68 4.56
N ARG A 33 3.72 -21.07 5.71
CA ARG A 33 5.08 -20.98 6.28
C ARG A 33 5.59 -22.33 6.78
N GLU A 34 4.75 -23.14 7.41
CA GLU A 34 5.12 -24.50 7.85
C GLU A 34 5.52 -25.38 6.66
N LYS A 35 4.97 -25.15 5.47
CA LYS A 35 5.37 -25.79 4.21
C LYS A 35 6.68 -25.24 3.62
N GLY A 36 7.26 -24.23 4.24
CA GLY A 36 8.53 -23.63 3.87
C GLY A 36 8.44 -22.51 2.81
N ASN A 37 7.24 -22.01 2.52
CA ASN A 37 7.04 -20.88 1.62
C ASN A 37 7.27 -19.55 2.33
N LEU A 38 7.77 -18.53 1.62
CA LEU A 38 7.93 -17.17 2.13
C LEU A 38 6.63 -16.37 1.95
N THR A 39 6.27 -15.60 2.96
CA THR A 39 5.09 -14.74 2.96
C THR A 39 5.47 -13.28 3.13
N PHE A 40 5.00 -12.42 2.22
CA PHE A 40 5.28 -10.99 2.22
C PHE A 40 3.99 -10.17 2.14
N ILE A 41 3.90 -9.13 2.96
CA ILE A 41 2.94 -8.03 2.72
C ILE A 41 3.44 -7.20 1.53
N ASN A 42 2.53 -6.73 0.68
CA ASN A 42 2.84 -5.78 -0.40
C ASN A 42 1.72 -4.74 -0.52
N THR A 43 1.89 -3.62 0.16
CA THR A 43 0.81 -2.66 0.41
C THR A 43 1.18 -1.21 0.03
N GLY A 44 0.16 -0.40 -0.25
CA GLY A 44 0.28 1.06 -0.34
C GLY A 44 0.47 1.74 1.01
N ARG A 45 0.08 1.08 2.11
CA ARG A 45 0.26 1.62 3.47
C ARG A 45 1.74 1.86 3.77
N THR A 46 2.07 2.97 4.43
CA THR A 46 3.40 3.17 5.01
C THR A 46 3.62 2.24 6.20
N THR A 47 4.87 2.01 6.57
CA THR A 47 5.20 0.99 7.59
C THR A 47 4.52 1.22 8.93
N PHE A 48 4.39 2.48 9.40
CA PHE A 48 3.72 2.75 10.67
C PHE A 48 2.21 2.42 10.62
N ASN A 49 1.59 2.50 9.44
CA ASN A 49 0.17 2.22 9.22
C ASN A 49 -0.14 0.70 9.08
N VAL A 50 0.88 -0.14 9.09
CA VAL A 50 0.73 -1.59 9.26
C VAL A 50 0.64 -1.89 10.75
N ASN A 51 -0.58 -2.01 11.26
CA ASN A 51 -0.87 -2.15 12.69
C ASN A 51 -0.33 -3.45 13.31
N LYS A 52 -0.31 -3.50 14.65
CA LYS A 52 0.21 -4.66 15.39
C LYS A 52 -0.54 -5.95 15.09
N LYS A 53 -1.85 -5.89 14.80
CA LYS A 53 -2.68 -7.06 14.49
C LYS A 53 -2.20 -7.73 13.19
N ILE A 54 -1.95 -6.94 12.15
CA ILE A 54 -1.40 -7.42 10.87
C ILE A 54 0.03 -7.95 11.05
N ARG A 55 0.89 -7.20 11.76
CA ARG A 55 2.28 -7.63 12.03
C ARG A 55 2.35 -8.95 12.80
N SER A 56 1.41 -9.19 13.72
CA SER A 56 1.35 -10.43 14.52
C SER A 56 1.01 -11.69 13.70
N LEU A 57 0.57 -11.56 12.44
CA LEU A 57 0.40 -12.68 11.53
C LEU A 57 1.73 -13.35 11.13
N GLY A 58 2.87 -12.70 11.37
CA GLY A 58 4.20 -13.30 11.28
C GLY A 58 4.72 -13.47 9.86
N PHE A 59 4.60 -12.44 9.03
CA PHE A 59 5.18 -12.43 7.68
C PHE A 59 6.70 -12.45 7.71
N ASP A 60 7.33 -13.06 6.69
CA ASP A 60 8.78 -13.07 6.52
C ASP A 60 9.33 -11.70 6.09
N GLY A 61 8.49 -10.88 5.44
CA GLY A 61 8.85 -9.53 5.04
C GLY A 61 7.66 -8.64 4.70
N MET A 62 7.95 -7.38 4.49
CA MET A 62 6.95 -6.36 4.14
C MET A 62 7.47 -5.42 3.08
N ILE A 63 6.64 -5.15 2.10
CA ILE A 63 6.78 -4.07 1.13
C ILE A 63 5.70 -3.05 1.46
N CYS A 64 6.11 -1.85 1.88
CA CYS A 64 5.24 -0.76 2.28
C CYS A 64 5.43 0.47 1.39
N GLY A 65 4.47 1.41 1.43
CA GLY A 65 4.53 2.66 0.67
C GLY A 65 4.66 2.42 -0.84
N CYS A 66 3.96 1.41 -1.38
CA CYS A 66 4.08 1.02 -2.79
C CYS A 66 5.54 0.74 -3.22
N GLY A 67 6.37 0.17 -2.33
CA GLY A 67 7.73 -0.22 -2.66
C GLY A 67 8.82 0.80 -2.25
N THR A 68 8.48 1.89 -1.60
CA THR A 68 9.45 2.84 -1.03
C THR A 68 10.15 2.30 0.21
N TYR A 69 9.55 1.30 0.85
CA TYR A 69 10.12 0.61 2.03
C TYR A 69 10.00 -0.90 1.86
N ILE A 70 11.09 -1.62 2.10
CA ILE A 70 11.15 -3.08 2.08
C ILE A 70 11.88 -3.57 3.32
N GLU A 71 11.25 -4.49 4.05
CA GLU A 71 11.82 -5.20 5.18
C GLU A 71 11.79 -6.72 4.92
N TYR A 72 12.85 -7.42 5.31
CA TYR A 72 12.95 -8.88 5.25
C TYR A 72 13.61 -9.41 6.51
N LYS A 73 12.91 -10.31 7.21
CA LYS A 73 13.35 -10.93 8.47
C LYS A 73 13.78 -9.92 9.55
N GLY A 74 13.11 -8.75 9.59
CA GLY A 74 13.36 -7.68 10.53
C GLY A 74 14.46 -6.70 10.10
N ASP A 75 15.15 -6.94 9.00
CA ASP A 75 16.16 -6.03 8.46
C ASP A 75 15.55 -5.15 7.35
N VAL A 76 15.82 -3.85 7.40
CA VAL A 76 15.42 -2.92 6.34
C VAL A 76 16.33 -3.10 5.13
N VAL A 77 15.79 -3.64 4.06
CA VAL A 77 16.49 -3.91 2.80
C VAL A 77 16.52 -2.70 1.87
N LEU A 78 15.44 -1.91 1.91
CA LEU A 78 15.31 -0.66 1.16
C LEU A 78 14.45 0.32 1.96
N TYR A 79 14.94 1.55 2.03
CA TYR A 79 14.13 2.69 2.41
C TYR A 79 14.50 3.87 1.53
N SER A 80 13.52 4.41 0.84
CA SER A 80 13.66 5.58 -0.02
C SER A 80 12.83 6.72 0.55
N SER A 81 13.54 7.66 1.18
CA SER A 81 12.99 8.95 1.61
C SER A 81 13.35 10.03 0.59
N LEU A 82 12.50 11.03 0.50
CA LEU A 82 12.73 12.20 -0.34
C LEU A 82 13.58 13.24 0.43
N GLU A 83 14.37 14.01 -0.30
CA GLU A 83 15.14 15.12 0.27
C GLU A 83 14.21 16.22 0.79
N GLN A 84 14.54 16.84 1.92
CA GLN A 84 13.68 17.79 2.62
C GLN A 84 13.31 19.01 1.74
N ASP A 85 14.29 19.60 1.03
CA ASP A 85 14.03 20.75 0.16
C ASP A 85 13.09 20.38 -0.99
N PHE A 86 13.19 19.15 -1.48
CA PHE A 86 12.25 18.61 -2.48
C PHE A 86 10.86 18.43 -1.88
N CYS A 87 10.73 17.92 -0.68
CA CYS A 87 9.45 17.79 0.03
C CYS A 87 8.77 19.16 0.19
N ARG A 88 9.51 20.19 0.62
CA ARG A 88 9.02 21.58 0.73
C ARG A 88 8.57 22.15 -0.60
N LYS A 89 9.32 21.89 -1.67
CA LYS A 89 8.93 22.28 -3.04
C LYS A 89 7.62 21.65 -3.45
N ILE A 90 7.44 20.35 -3.20
CA ILE A 90 6.19 19.64 -3.49
C ILE A 90 5.03 20.23 -2.68
N ALA A 91 5.20 20.46 -1.37
CA ALA A 91 4.17 21.10 -0.55
C ALA A 91 3.74 22.46 -1.11
N GLN A 92 4.68 23.27 -1.55
CA GLN A 92 4.36 24.56 -2.18
C GLN A 92 3.52 24.39 -3.47
N ILE A 93 3.87 23.43 -4.33
CA ILE A 93 3.10 23.14 -5.55
C ILE A 93 1.68 22.70 -5.19
N LEU A 94 1.51 21.84 -4.18
CA LEU A 94 0.19 21.36 -3.77
C LEU A 94 -0.69 22.49 -3.20
N ARG A 95 -0.12 23.41 -2.42
CA ARG A 95 -0.82 24.63 -1.95
C ARG A 95 -1.29 25.50 -3.13
N GLU A 96 -0.43 25.68 -4.12
CA GLU A 96 -0.73 26.47 -5.32
C GLU A 96 -1.74 25.79 -6.26
N CYS A 97 -1.89 24.47 -6.16
CA CYS A 97 -2.93 23.69 -6.87
C CYS A 97 -4.26 23.65 -6.13
N HIS A 98 -4.36 24.21 -4.94
CA HIS A 98 -5.56 24.19 -4.10
C HIS A 98 -6.11 22.77 -3.83
N VAL A 99 -5.23 21.81 -3.61
CA VAL A 99 -5.58 20.44 -3.22
C VAL A 99 -5.42 20.26 -1.71
N ILE A 100 -6.01 19.21 -1.16
CA ILE A 100 -5.91 18.85 0.26
C ILE A 100 -4.88 17.73 0.43
N PRO A 101 -3.64 17.98 0.87
CA PRO A 101 -2.61 16.97 1.00
C PRO A 101 -2.59 16.33 2.39
N VAL A 102 -2.21 15.05 2.42
CA VAL A 102 -1.67 14.36 3.60
C VAL A 102 -0.36 13.70 3.20
N TYR A 103 0.73 14.04 3.90
CA TYR A 103 2.05 13.51 3.59
C TYR A 103 2.34 12.31 4.48
N GLU A 104 2.73 11.21 3.87
CA GLU A 104 2.96 9.94 4.54
C GLU A 104 4.47 9.66 4.66
N HIS A 105 4.93 9.49 5.89
CA HIS A 105 6.30 9.10 6.23
C HIS A 105 6.29 7.73 6.94
N LYS A 106 7.41 7.04 6.97
CA LYS A 106 7.53 5.74 7.66
C LYS A 106 7.17 5.78 9.16
N ASP A 107 7.23 6.95 9.79
CA ASP A 107 7.02 7.15 11.22
C ASP A 107 5.72 7.96 11.53
N GLY A 108 4.88 8.26 10.55
CA GLY A 108 3.64 8.98 10.76
C GLY A 108 3.22 9.90 9.62
N TYR A 109 2.26 10.74 9.88
CA TYR A 109 1.73 11.71 8.93
C TYR A 109 2.24 13.12 9.22
N PHE A 110 2.33 13.92 8.16
CA PHE A 110 2.37 15.38 8.25
C PHE A 110 1.14 15.95 7.55
N PHE A 111 0.60 16.99 8.13
CA PHE A 111 -0.52 17.77 7.60
C PHE A 111 -0.03 19.14 7.12
N ASP A 112 -0.92 19.94 6.56
CA ASP A 112 -0.53 21.25 6.02
C ASP A 112 -1.62 22.29 6.32
N GLU A 113 -1.44 23.06 7.39
CA GLU A 113 -2.37 24.13 7.79
C GLU A 113 -2.46 25.28 6.79
N LYS A 114 -1.50 25.38 5.84
CA LYS A 114 -1.49 26.39 4.79
C LYS A 114 -2.14 25.91 3.48
N ALA A 115 -2.46 24.63 3.40
CA ALA A 115 -3.19 24.06 2.27
C ALA A 115 -4.71 24.16 2.50
N GLU A 116 -5.46 23.69 1.51
CA GLU A 116 -6.90 23.54 1.64
C GLU A 116 -7.26 22.45 2.67
N THR A 117 -8.46 22.52 3.22
CA THR A 117 -9.03 21.53 4.15
C THR A 117 -10.44 21.11 3.74
N SER A 118 -10.95 20.05 4.32
CA SER A 118 -12.31 19.54 4.12
C SER A 118 -12.81 18.78 5.34
N ASP A 119 -14.11 18.54 5.39
CA ASP A 119 -14.72 17.74 6.45
C ASP A 119 -14.20 16.29 6.42
N GLU A 120 -13.88 15.75 5.23
CA GLU A 120 -13.28 14.42 5.07
C GLU A 120 -11.90 14.34 5.70
N LEU A 121 -11.06 15.38 5.54
CA LEU A 121 -9.75 15.42 6.19
C LEU A 121 -9.87 15.50 7.70
N GLU A 122 -10.79 16.31 8.22
CA GLU A 122 -11.00 16.41 9.68
C GLU A 122 -11.50 15.08 10.25
N HIS A 123 -12.44 14.40 9.59
CA HIS A 123 -12.88 13.06 9.98
C HIS A 123 -11.73 12.02 9.93
N PHE A 124 -10.88 12.10 8.92
CA PHE A 124 -9.68 11.27 8.82
C PHE A 124 -8.70 11.50 10.00
N LYS A 125 -8.53 12.76 10.43
CA LYS A 125 -7.73 13.09 11.61
C LYS A 125 -8.34 12.56 12.91
N GLU A 126 -9.67 12.64 13.07
CA GLU A 126 -10.37 12.08 14.23
C GLU A 126 -10.12 10.58 14.37
N PHE A 127 -10.26 9.82 13.29
CA PHE A 127 -9.95 8.40 13.24
C PHE A 127 -8.49 8.11 13.67
N PHE A 128 -7.53 8.91 13.23
CA PHE A 128 -6.14 8.75 13.63
C PHE A 128 -5.89 9.02 15.11
N VAL A 129 -6.54 10.02 15.68
CA VAL A 129 -6.43 10.32 17.12
C VAL A 129 -6.97 9.14 17.95
N GLU A 130 -8.08 8.54 17.55
CA GLU A 130 -8.64 7.34 18.20
C GLU A 130 -7.66 6.16 18.17
N ASP A 131 -6.91 5.99 17.07
CA ASP A 131 -5.86 4.97 16.94
C ASP A 131 -4.53 5.35 17.60
N GLY A 132 -4.46 6.52 18.28
CA GLY A 132 -3.26 7.02 18.94
C GLY A 132 -2.17 7.54 17.99
N ILE A 133 -2.54 7.85 16.75
CA ILE A 133 -1.64 8.43 15.75
C ILE A 133 -1.57 9.95 15.94
N ARG A 134 -0.36 10.49 15.88
CA ARG A 134 -0.12 11.93 16.00
C ARG A 134 -0.60 12.68 14.75
N ILE A 135 -1.35 13.77 14.96
CA ILE A 135 -1.84 14.68 13.91
C ILE A 135 -1.26 16.08 14.00
N ASP A 136 -0.33 16.32 14.92
CA ASP A 136 0.25 17.63 15.23
C ASP A 136 1.47 17.99 14.39
N ARG A 137 1.98 17.09 13.54
CA ARG A 137 3.12 17.34 12.65
C ARG A 137 2.68 18.08 11.39
N GLN A 138 3.44 19.11 11.01
CA GLN A 138 3.08 20.04 9.93
C GLN A 138 4.14 20.11 8.82
N ALA A 139 3.71 20.47 7.61
CA ALA A 139 4.60 20.63 6.45
C ALA A 139 5.63 21.77 6.62
N ASP A 140 5.45 22.65 7.60
CA ASP A 140 6.40 23.71 7.94
C ASP A 140 7.36 23.31 9.08
N ASP A 141 7.23 22.11 9.65
CA ASP A 141 8.12 21.62 10.70
C ASP A 141 9.58 21.47 10.18
N PRO A 142 10.57 21.68 11.06
CA PRO A 142 11.98 21.56 10.68
C PRO A 142 12.38 20.17 10.16
N ASP A 143 11.67 19.13 10.58
CA ASP A 143 11.88 17.73 10.21
C ASP A 143 10.91 17.22 9.14
N PHE A 144 10.21 18.11 8.45
CA PHE A 144 9.26 17.73 7.40
C PHE A 144 9.93 17.00 6.25
N ILE A 145 9.64 15.73 6.14
CA ILE A 145 9.97 14.84 5.02
C ILE A 145 8.82 13.83 4.86
N PHE A 146 8.67 13.27 3.67
CA PHE A 146 7.68 12.22 3.39
C PHE A 146 8.20 11.23 2.35
N ASP A 147 7.57 10.06 2.30
CA ASP A 147 7.91 8.98 1.37
C ASP A 147 6.98 8.99 0.16
N LYS A 148 5.71 9.29 0.40
CA LYS A 148 4.63 9.46 -0.56
C LYS A 148 3.57 10.38 0.03
N PHE A 149 2.57 10.76 -0.74
CA PHE A 149 1.46 11.57 -0.25
C PHE A 149 0.16 11.21 -0.94
N VAL A 150 -0.94 11.57 -0.31
CA VAL A 150 -2.28 11.52 -0.89
C VAL A 150 -2.85 12.94 -1.00
N ILE A 151 -3.81 13.12 -1.90
CA ILE A 151 -4.57 14.37 -2.00
C ILE A 151 -6.04 14.09 -2.20
N TRP A 152 -6.87 15.01 -1.75
CA TRP A 152 -8.26 15.14 -2.19
C TRP A 152 -8.40 16.36 -3.10
N GLU A 153 -9.13 16.19 -4.19
CA GLU A 153 -9.51 17.23 -5.13
C GLU A 153 -10.70 18.01 -4.57
N LYS A 154 -10.72 19.33 -4.77
CA LYS A 154 -11.86 20.22 -4.51
C LYS A 154 -12.34 20.86 -5.81
N GLU A 155 -13.49 21.51 -5.75
CA GLU A 155 -14.07 22.21 -6.90
C GLU A 155 -13.13 23.26 -7.51
N ASN A 156 -12.35 23.96 -6.65
CA ASN A 156 -11.39 24.98 -7.05
C ASN A 156 -9.97 24.46 -7.31
N SER A 157 -9.72 23.16 -7.26
CA SER A 157 -8.39 22.58 -7.48
C SER A 157 -7.95 22.70 -8.94
N ASP A 158 -6.71 23.16 -9.15
CA ASP A 158 -6.06 23.14 -10.46
C ASP A 158 -5.43 21.78 -10.74
N MET A 159 -6.26 20.80 -11.11
CA MET A 159 -5.83 19.44 -11.39
C MET A 159 -4.99 19.33 -12.68
N ASN A 160 -5.10 20.29 -13.60
CA ASN A 160 -4.24 20.33 -14.77
C ASN A 160 -2.81 20.66 -14.37
N ARG A 161 -2.61 21.70 -13.57
CA ARG A 161 -1.32 22.06 -13.01
C ARG A 161 -0.76 20.95 -12.14
N PHE A 162 -1.60 20.39 -11.24
CA PHE A 162 -1.24 19.27 -10.38
C PHE A 162 -0.66 18.09 -11.21
N ARG A 163 -1.40 17.60 -12.22
CA ARG A 163 -0.93 16.49 -13.07
C ARG A 163 0.35 16.83 -13.83
N ASN A 164 0.50 18.05 -14.32
CA ASN A 164 1.66 18.48 -15.07
C ASN A 164 2.92 18.65 -14.22
N GLU A 165 2.82 19.19 -13.02
CA GLU A 165 3.98 19.44 -12.16
C GLU A 165 4.33 18.20 -11.30
N ILE A 166 3.35 17.56 -10.68
CA ILE A 166 3.55 16.38 -9.84
C ILE A 166 3.90 15.14 -10.68
N GLY A 167 3.24 14.94 -11.82
CA GLY A 167 3.50 13.81 -12.71
C GLY A 167 4.93 13.71 -13.25
N ARG A 168 5.74 14.75 -13.10
CA ARG A 168 7.19 14.70 -13.42
C ARG A 168 8.00 13.89 -12.40
N TYR A 169 7.48 13.71 -11.20
CA TYR A 169 8.20 13.14 -10.07
C TYR A 169 7.47 11.96 -9.44
N PHE A 170 6.14 11.91 -9.59
CA PHE A 170 5.27 10.92 -8.95
C PHE A 170 4.38 10.25 -9.98
N GLN A 171 4.13 8.98 -9.78
CA GLN A 171 3.00 8.27 -10.37
C GLN A 171 1.74 8.71 -9.62
N ILE A 172 0.77 9.27 -10.34
CA ILE A 172 -0.52 9.70 -9.80
C ILE A 172 -1.50 8.56 -10.01
N ILE A 173 -1.99 7.97 -8.93
CA ILE A 173 -2.92 6.84 -8.92
C ILE A 173 -4.28 7.37 -8.50
N ASP A 174 -5.24 7.34 -9.43
CA ASP A 174 -6.63 7.71 -9.17
C ASP A 174 -7.33 6.56 -8.41
N ARG A 175 -7.79 6.85 -7.19
CA ARG A 175 -8.51 5.91 -6.33
C ARG A 175 -10.04 6.10 -6.40
N GLY A 176 -10.49 7.06 -7.21
CA GLY A 176 -11.88 7.46 -7.32
C GLY A 176 -12.32 8.52 -6.30
N GLY A 177 -13.49 9.14 -6.54
CA GLY A 177 -14.03 10.12 -5.61
C GLY A 177 -13.19 11.38 -5.39
N GLY A 178 -12.29 11.73 -6.32
CA GLY A 178 -11.38 12.87 -6.16
C GLY A 178 -10.20 12.58 -5.23
N PHE A 179 -9.97 11.32 -4.87
CA PHE A 179 -8.85 10.87 -4.03
C PHE A 179 -7.72 10.29 -4.87
N PHE A 180 -6.51 10.82 -4.70
CA PHE A 180 -5.32 10.40 -5.47
C PHE A 180 -4.17 10.03 -4.55
N GLU A 181 -3.57 8.90 -4.83
CA GLU A 181 -2.34 8.44 -4.21
C GLU A 181 -1.14 8.78 -5.11
N ASN A 182 -0.07 9.32 -4.53
CA ASN A 182 1.09 9.81 -5.28
C ASN A 182 2.36 9.13 -4.77
N VAL A 183 2.94 8.28 -5.62
CA VAL A 183 4.11 7.46 -5.32
C VAL A 183 5.30 7.94 -6.14
N PRO A 184 6.51 8.13 -5.58
CA PRO A 184 7.68 8.53 -6.35
C PRO A 184 7.92 7.62 -7.57
N LEU A 185 8.29 8.21 -8.71
CA LEU A 185 8.60 7.44 -9.92
C LEU A 185 9.71 6.41 -9.67
N GLY A 186 9.57 5.24 -10.26
CA GLY A 186 10.50 4.12 -10.09
C GLY A 186 10.13 3.17 -8.95
N TYR A 187 9.14 3.53 -8.13
CA TYR A 187 8.61 2.66 -7.06
C TYR A 187 7.19 2.21 -7.40
N SER A 188 6.93 0.94 -7.16
CA SER A 188 5.60 0.33 -7.25
C SER A 188 5.58 -1.00 -6.51
N LYS A 189 4.40 -1.54 -6.24
CA LYS A 189 4.24 -2.92 -5.74
C LYS A 189 4.97 -3.95 -6.65
N ALA A 190 5.05 -3.70 -7.97
CA ALA A 190 5.72 -4.56 -8.94
C ALA A 190 7.24 -4.48 -8.86
N THR A 191 7.81 -3.26 -8.86
CA THR A 191 9.27 -3.08 -8.82
C THR A 191 9.87 -3.62 -7.52
N ALA A 192 9.12 -3.57 -6.42
CA ALA A 192 9.51 -4.16 -5.16
C ALA A 192 9.53 -5.70 -5.20
N ILE A 193 8.55 -6.34 -5.86
CA ILE A 193 8.57 -7.79 -6.11
C ILE A 193 9.84 -8.17 -6.88
N ASP A 194 10.13 -7.52 -8.00
CA ASP A 194 11.31 -7.80 -8.81
C ASP A 194 12.60 -7.68 -7.98
N LYS A 195 12.67 -6.67 -7.11
CA LYS A 195 13.82 -6.48 -6.21
C LYS A 195 13.98 -7.62 -5.21
N ILE A 196 12.90 -8.06 -4.57
CA ILE A 196 12.93 -9.18 -3.61
C ILE A 196 13.26 -10.48 -4.32
N LEU A 197 12.65 -10.78 -5.46
CA LEU A 197 12.93 -11.99 -6.23
C LEU A 197 14.42 -12.06 -6.63
N ASN A 198 14.98 -10.94 -7.13
CA ASN A 198 16.39 -10.85 -7.49
C ASN A 198 17.31 -11.03 -6.29
N MET A 199 17.01 -10.40 -5.14
CA MET A 199 17.79 -10.49 -3.92
C MET A 199 17.84 -11.91 -3.36
N LEU A 200 16.70 -12.63 -3.42
CA LEU A 200 16.58 -13.98 -2.89
C LEU A 200 16.89 -15.08 -3.93
N GLY A 201 17.13 -14.72 -5.19
CA GLY A 201 17.37 -15.69 -6.26
C GLY A 201 16.17 -16.58 -6.56
N ILE A 202 14.94 -16.08 -6.33
CA ILE A 202 13.70 -16.83 -6.56
C ILE A 202 13.21 -16.54 -7.98
N PRO A 203 12.99 -17.59 -8.81
CA PRO A 203 12.43 -17.41 -10.16
C PRO A 203 10.99 -16.90 -10.10
N LYS A 204 10.58 -16.10 -11.09
CA LYS A 204 9.21 -15.55 -11.15
C LYS A 204 8.11 -16.60 -11.14
N GLU A 205 8.38 -17.77 -11.69
CA GLU A 205 7.46 -18.91 -11.75
C GLU A 205 7.05 -19.40 -10.35
N ASN A 206 7.87 -19.12 -9.34
CA ASN A 206 7.63 -19.48 -7.95
C ASN A 206 7.05 -18.30 -7.15
N ALA A 207 6.71 -17.20 -7.81
CA ALA A 207 6.12 -16.02 -7.18
C ALA A 207 4.60 -15.99 -7.39
N TYR A 208 3.89 -15.65 -6.32
CA TYR A 208 2.44 -15.52 -6.25
C TYR A 208 2.08 -14.13 -5.74
N ALA A 209 1.00 -13.54 -6.23
CA ALA A 209 0.46 -12.28 -5.71
C ALA A 209 -1.06 -12.36 -5.60
N ILE A 210 -1.58 -11.88 -4.47
CA ILE A 210 -3.01 -11.88 -4.15
C ILE A 210 -3.44 -10.46 -3.83
N GLY A 211 -4.52 -9.98 -4.47
CA GLY A 211 -5.06 -8.64 -4.29
C GLY A 211 -6.53 -8.55 -4.67
N ASP A 212 -7.14 -7.41 -4.39
CA ASP A 212 -8.59 -7.20 -4.55
C ASP A 212 -8.94 -5.94 -5.36
N SER A 213 -8.03 -5.02 -5.54
CA SER A 213 -8.34 -3.73 -6.14
C SER A 213 -7.39 -3.32 -7.28
N THR A 214 -7.79 -2.32 -8.07
CA THR A 214 -7.05 -1.93 -9.28
C THR A 214 -5.63 -1.39 -9.00
N ASN A 215 -5.34 -0.95 -7.77
CA ASN A 215 -3.98 -0.58 -7.36
C ASN A 215 -3.05 -1.80 -7.21
N ASP A 216 -3.60 -3.03 -7.20
CA ASP A 216 -2.84 -4.27 -7.17
C ASP A 216 -2.43 -4.75 -8.57
N LEU A 217 -3.04 -4.20 -9.63
CA LEU A 217 -2.70 -4.59 -11.00
C LEU A 217 -1.19 -4.60 -11.29
N PRO A 218 -0.38 -3.62 -10.81
CA PRO A 218 1.06 -3.70 -11.01
C PRO A 218 1.69 -4.98 -10.42
N MET A 219 1.35 -5.35 -9.17
CA MET A 219 1.92 -6.57 -8.55
C MET A 219 1.35 -7.85 -9.17
N LEU A 220 0.05 -7.87 -9.50
CA LEU A 220 -0.60 -9.03 -10.11
C LEU A 220 -0.02 -9.33 -11.51
N ARG A 221 0.34 -8.29 -12.27
CA ARG A 221 1.01 -8.43 -13.57
C ARG A 221 2.51 -8.75 -13.48
N ALA A 222 3.12 -8.52 -12.32
CA ALA A 222 4.55 -8.78 -12.11
C ALA A 222 4.87 -10.28 -11.99
N VAL A 223 3.87 -11.11 -11.67
CA VAL A 223 4.03 -12.55 -11.43
C VAL A 223 3.08 -13.37 -12.31
N PRO A 224 3.46 -14.60 -12.72
CA PRO A 224 2.56 -15.45 -13.50
C PRO A 224 1.41 -16.04 -12.67
N ASN A 225 1.62 -16.24 -11.36
CA ASN A 225 0.61 -16.80 -10.47
C ASN A 225 -0.11 -15.66 -9.72
N SER A 226 -0.99 -14.99 -10.43
CA SER A 226 -1.74 -13.83 -9.90
C SER A 226 -3.17 -14.23 -9.55
N ILE A 227 -3.65 -13.75 -8.40
CA ILE A 227 -4.90 -14.17 -7.78
C ILE A 227 -5.72 -12.93 -7.43
N ALA A 228 -6.96 -12.86 -7.90
CA ALA A 228 -7.93 -11.86 -7.48
C ALA A 228 -8.86 -12.42 -6.42
N MET A 229 -9.14 -11.63 -5.38
CA MET A 229 -10.18 -11.96 -4.40
C MET A 229 -11.57 -11.91 -5.06
N GLY A 230 -12.49 -12.71 -4.57
CA GLY A 230 -13.89 -12.67 -4.98
C GLY A 230 -14.53 -11.31 -4.68
N GLY A 231 -15.28 -10.76 -5.63
CA GLY A 231 -15.83 -9.38 -5.59
C GLY A 231 -14.97 -8.33 -6.31
N ALA A 232 -13.76 -8.70 -6.74
CA ALA A 232 -12.84 -7.81 -7.45
C ALA A 232 -12.97 -7.94 -8.98
N GLU A 233 -14.16 -7.83 -9.55
CA GLU A 233 -14.47 -8.10 -10.96
C GLU A 233 -13.58 -7.35 -11.95
N LYS A 234 -13.14 -6.13 -11.59
CA LYS A 234 -12.23 -5.31 -12.42
C LYS A 234 -10.86 -5.97 -12.62
N LEU A 235 -10.46 -6.90 -11.74
CA LEU A 235 -9.18 -7.61 -11.83
C LEU A 235 -9.27 -8.90 -12.64
N TYR A 236 -10.44 -9.54 -12.76
CA TYR A 236 -10.61 -10.88 -13.33
C TYR A 236 -9.98 -11.07 -14.71
N PRO A 237 -10.03 -10.09 -15.65
CA PRO A 237 -9.39 -10.22 -16.95
C PRO A 237 -7.86 -10.25 -16.91
N TYR A 238 -7.23 -9.94 -15.77
CA TYR A 238 -5.79 -9.70 -15.67
C TYR A 238 -5.05 -10.69 -14.77
N VAL A 239 -5.77 -11.66 -14.19
CA VAL A 239 -5.22 -12.62 -13.24
C VAL A 239 -5.31 -14.05 -13.74
N SER A 240 -4.47 -14.93 -13.22
CA SER A 240 -4.47 -16.36 -13.57
C SER A 240 -5.55 -17.15 -12.83
N TYR A 241 -6.01 -16.66 -11.68
CA TYR A 241 -7.02 -17.32 -10.86
C TYR A 241 -7.88 -16.30 -10.10
N VAL A 242 -9.15 -16.62 -9.92
CA VAL A 242 -10.09 -15.88 -9.07
C VAL A 242 -10.52 -16.80 -7.94
N THR A 243 -10.35 -16.35 -6.71
CA THR A 243 -10.78 -17.09 -5.52
C THR A 243 -12.12 -16.57 -4.99
N ASP A 244 -12.58 -17.11 -3.87
CA ASP A 244 -13.79 -16.68 -3.18
C ASP A 244 -13.57 -15.32 -2.46
N SER A 245 -14.64 -14.75 -1.89
CA SER A 245 -14.57 -13.51 -1.14
C SER A 245 -13.77 -13.69 0.16
N ILE A 246 -13.32 -12.58 0.74
CA ILE A 246 -12.50 -12.61 1.96
C ILE A 246 -13.22 -13.32 3.13
N LEU A 247 -14.54 -13.18 3.26
CA LEU A 247 -15.34 -13.81 4.31
C LEU A 247 -15.77 -15.25 3.98
N ASP A 248 -15.58 -15.69 2.73
CA ASP A 248 -15.87 -17.04 2.24
C ASP A 248 -14.58 -17.87 2.09
N ASP A 249 -13.63 -17.68 3.00
CA ASP A 249 -12.35 -18.40 3.04
C ASP A 249 -11.46 -18.19 1.80
N GLY A 250 -11.65 -17.07 1.07
CA GLY A 250 -11.02 -16.86 -0.23
C GLY A 250 -9.51 -16.99 -0.22
N LEU A 251 -8.81 -16.46 0.79
CA LEU A 251 -7.35 -16.59 0.87
C LEU A 251 -6.93 -18.04 1.14
N TYR A 252 -7.63 -18.75 2.03
CA TYR A 252 -7.37 -20.17 2.30
C TYR A 252 -7.56 -21.00 1.03
N ASN A 253 -8.67 -20.83 0.32
CA ASN A 253 -9.01 -21.54 -0.90
C ASN A 253 -7.99 -21.28 -2.02
N ALA A 254 -7.51 -20.05 -2.15
CA ALA A 254 -6.45 -19.70 -3.09
C ALA A 254 -5.13 -20.44 -2.81
N LEU A 255 -4.70 -20.45 -1.55
CA LEU A 255 -3.45 -21.13 -1.17
C LEU A 255 -3.55 -22.65 -1.28
N GLU A 256 -4.72 -23.23 -1.00
CA GLU A 256 -5.00 -24.65 -1.22
C GLU A 256 -4.99 -25.00 -2.72
N HIS A 257 -5.67 -24.22 -3.56
CA HIS A 257 -5.72 -24.41 -5.02
C HIS A 257 -4.31 -24.53 -5.65
N PHE A 258 -3.38 -23.67 -5.21
CA PHE A 258 -2.01 -23.70 -5.70
C PHE A 258 -1.09 -24.64 -4.91
N ASN A 259 -1.65 -25.47 -4.01
CA ASN A 259 -0.90 -26.40 -3.18
C ASN A 259 0.22 -25.71 -2.37
N LEU A 260 -0.07 -24.51 -1.85
CA LEU A 260 0.83 -23.71 -1.02
C LEU A 260 0.64 -23.94 0.50
N ILE A 261 -0.44 -24.64 0.87
CA ILE A 261 -0.76 -25.11 2.23
C ILE A 261 -0.93 -26.61 2.25
#